data_cd7e647f38543af6487e3495c046f157
#
_entry.id   cd7e647f38543af6487e3495c046f157
#
_cell.length_a   1.000
_cell.length_b   1.000
_cell.length_c   1.000
_cell.angle_alpha   90.00
_cell.angle_beta   90.00
_cell.angle_gamma   90.00
#
_symmetry.space_group_name_H-M   'P 1'
#
loop_
_entity.id
_entity.type
_entity.pdbx_description
1 polymer ?
#
loop_
_entity_poly.entity_id
_entity_poly.type
_entity_poly.pdbx_seq_one_letter_code
_entity_poly.pdbx_strand_id
1 'polypeptide(L)'
;GWHNLWPRCYNKKSVKWLKEDWKCTVLRAAMGTCIEDNYIENPEHALNCINAVVKAAIKNNVYVIIDWHTYYPQKEEAKAFFSMMAQKYGKYPHVIYEIYNEPMEDTWESVKEYATDIITQIRKYVPDNIILVGSPHWDQDLHLVAADPLQGFNNIMYTLHFYAATHKRELRDRATAAWEQGIPIFVSECAGMECTGDGPLDIEEWTRWVEWMEAHKISWVNWSISDKNETCSMLLPRADKNGGWDESLIKPAGRQSRKFIRQYNEAVYRTKKEKK
;
A
#
# COMPACT_ATOMS: atom_id res chain seq x y z
N GLY A 1 -4.82 8.51 -1.11
CA GLY A 1 -4.89 9.13 0.23
C GLY A 1 -5.85 8.38 1.14
N TRP A 2 -6.02 8.85 2.34
CA TRP A 2 -6.93 8.27 3.33
C TRP A 2 -8.39 8.42 2.88
N HIS A 3 -9.19 7.38 3.03
CA HIS A 3 -10.60 7.41 2.64
C HIS A 3 -11.42 8.50 3.36
N ASN A 4 -11.08 8.76 4.62
CA ASN A 4 -11.80 9.71 5.47
C ASN A 4 -11.48 11.18 5.16
N LEU A 5 -10.32 11.48 4.59
CA LEU A 5 -9.89 12.83 4.26
C LEU A 5 -9.98 13.15 2.76
N TRP A 6 -9.73 12.15 1.90
CA TRP A 6 -9.74 12.31 0.44
C TRP A 6 -10.50 11.18 -0.26
N PRO A 7 -11.82 11.03 -0.04
CA PRO A 7 -12.61 9.91 -0.56
C PRO A 7 -12.94 9.99 -2.05
N ARG A 8 -12.72 11.11 -2.72
CA ARG A 8 -13.22 11.39 -4.07
C ARG A 8 -12.90 10.30 -5.09
N CYS A 9 -11.69 9.76 -5.04
CA CYS A 9 -11.24 8.75 -6.00
C CYS A 9 -11.50 7.30 -5.55
N TYR A 10 -12.17 7.08 -4.43
CA TYR A 10 -12.60 5.74 -3.99
C TYR A 10 -13.83 5.28 -4.76
N ASN A 11 -13.67 5.05 -6.07
CA ASN A 11 -14.77 4.65 -6.96
C ASN A 11 -14.27 3.73 -8.09
N LYS A 12 -15.21 3.06 -8.75
CA LYS A 12 -14.90 2.08 -9.79
C LYS A 12 -14.24 2.66 -11.05
N LYS A 13 -14.53 3.92 -11.37
CA LYS A 13 -14.00 4.55 -12.59
C LYS A 13 -12.55 4.95 -12.43
N SER A 14 -12.17 5.51 -11.28
CA SER A 14 -10.78 5.83 -10.98
C SER A 14 -9.89 4.59 -10.95
N VAL A 15 -10.37 3.49 -10.38
CA VAL A 15 -9.66 2.20 -10.39
C VAL A 15 -9.42 1.71 -11.82
N LYS A 16 -10.46 1.75 -12.66
CA LYS A 16 -10.33 1.38 -14.08
C LYS A 16 -9.31 2.27 -14.80
N TRP A 17 -9.36 3.58 -14.56
CA TRP A 17 -8.42 4.54 -15.15
C TRP A 17 -6.96 4.26 -14.73
N LEU A 18 -6.71 4.03 -13.45
CA LEU A 18 -5.38 3.69 -12.94
C LEU A 18 -4.82 2.41 -13.57
N LYS A 19 -5.67 1.41 -13.82
CA LYS A 19 -5.26 0.23 -14.58
C LYS A 19 -4.95 0.56 -16.04
N GLU A 20 -5.85 1.22 -16.72
CA GLU A 20 -5.80 1.40 -18.19
C GLU A 20 -4.75 2.42 -18.61
N ASP A 21 -4.66 3.56 -17.92
CA ASP A 21 -3.73 4.63 -18.26
C ASP A 21 -2.40 4.54 -17.51
N TRP A 22 -2.44 4.38 -16.18
CA TRP A 22 -1.22 4.30 -15.37
C TRP A 22 -0.55 2.93 -15.42
N LYS A 23 -1.25 1.90 -15.87
CA LYS A 23 -0.77 0.51 -15.90
C LYS A 23 -0.53 -0.09 -14.51
N CYS A 24 -1.27 0.33 -13.52
CA CYS A 24 -1.21 -0.24 -12.19
C CYS A 24 -1.58 -1.73 -12.21
N THR A 25 -0.83 -2.53 -11.45
CA THR A 25 -1.10 -3.95 -11.22
C THR A 25 -1.56 -4.23 -9.80
N VAL A 26 -1.34 -3.28 -8.91
CA VAL A 26 -1.80 -3.29 -7.51
C VAL A 26 -2.22 -1.88 -7.10
N LEU A 27 -3.27 -1.81 -6.29
CA LEU A 27 -3.78 -0.58 -5.68
C LEU A 27 -3.86 -0.78 -4.16
N ARG A 28 -3.66 0.28 -3.41
CA ARG A 28 -3.80 0.28 -1.96
C ARG A 28 -5.00 1.13 -1.54
N ALA A 29 -5.96 0.49 -0.86
CA ALA A 29 -7.11 1.16 -0.28
C ALA A 29 -6.82 1.49 1.18
N ALA A 30 -6.35 2.71 1.43
CA ALA A 30 -5.95 3.19 2.75
C ALA A 30 -7.20 3.59 3.55
N MET A 31 -7.60 2.74 4.50
CA MET A 31 -8.73 2.99 5.39
C MET A 31 -8.24 3.57 6.71
N GLY A 32 -8.39 4.88 6.89
CA GLY A 32 -8.02 5.55 8.13
C GLY A 32 -8.86 5.07 9.32
N THR A 33 -8.18 4.74 10.40
CA THR A 33 -8.81 4.28 11.66
C THR A 33 -8.61 5.26 12.81
N CYS A 34 -7.96 6.37 12.52
CA CYS A 34 -7.72 7.50 13.41
C CYS A 34 -8.00 8.80 12.67
N ILE A 35 -7.96 9.93 13.36
CA ILE A 35 -8.38 11.24 12.86
C ILE A 35 -9.90 11.29 12.64
N GLU A 36 -10.45 12.42 12.27
CA GLU A 36 -11.90 12.63 12.09
C GLU A 36 -12.49 11.76 10.98
N ASP A 37 -13.73 11.38 11.12
CA ASP A 37 -14.51 10.59 10.15
C ASP A 37 -13.86 9.25 9.76
N ASN A 38 -13.07 8.68 10.68
CA ASN A 38 -12.38 7.40 10.49
C ASN A 38 -13.36 6.20 10.55
N TYR A 39 -12.82 5.01 10.28
CA TYR A 39 -13.61 3.78 10.28
C TYR A 39 -14.34 3.52 11.61
N ILE A 40 -13.73 3.83 12.76
CA ILE A 40 -14.34 3.60 14.07
C ILE A 40 -15.54 4.52 14.29
N GLU A 41 -15.43 5.76 13.83
CA GLU A 41 -16.48 6.79 13.97
C GLU A 41 -17.57 6.63 12.91
N ASN A 42 -17.21 6.31 11.68
CA ASN A 42 -18.11 6.20 10.54
C ASN A 42 -17.82 4.96 9.68
N PRO A 43 -18.13 3.76 10.20
CA PRO A 43 -17.81 2.51 9.51
C PRO A 43 -18.56 2.35 8.19
N GLU A 44 -19.77 2.86 8.06
CA GLU A 44 -20.53 2.78 6.81
C GLU A 44 -19.84 3.51 5.67
N HIS A 45 -19.41 4.74 5.89
CA HIS A 45 -18.67 5.52 4.89
C HIS A 45 -17.36 4.81 4.48
N ALA A 46 -16.59 4.37 5.47
CA ALA A 46 -15.34 3.66 5.23
C ALA A 46 -15.55 2.38 4.41
N LEU A 47 -16.53 1.57 4.78
CA LEU A 47 -16.86 0.34 4.05
C LEU A 47 -17.33 0.61 2.62
N ASN A 48 -18.11 1.67 2.40
CA ASN A 48 -18.53 2.08 1.06
C ASN A 48 -17.31 2.42 0.19
N CYS A 49 -16.35 3.17 0.72
CA CYS A 49 -15.10 3.50 0.02
C CYS A 49 -14.28 2.25 -0.30
N ILE A 50 -14.01 1.42 0.71
CA ILE A 50 -13.16 0.23 0.55
C ILE A 50 -13.80 -0.79 -0.38
N ASN A 51 -15.08 -1.07 -0.22
CA ASN A 51 -15.80 -2.01 -1.08
C ASN A 51 -15.83 -1.55 -2.54
N ALA A 52 -15.97 -0.26 -2.80
CA ALA A 52 -15.94 0.27 -4.16
C ALA A 52 -14.59 -0.01 -4.86
N VAL A 53 -13.49 0.21 -4.15
CA VAL A 53 -12.13 -0.03 -4.68
C VAL A 53 -11.85 -1.54 -4.83
N VAL A 54 -12.16 -2.34 -3.82
CA VAL A 54 -11.90 -3.79 -3.85
C VAL A 54 -12.68 -4.47 -4.96
N LYS A 55 -13.98 -4.20 -5.07
CA LYS A 55 -14.82 -4.78 -6.14
C LYS A 55 -14.35 -4.37 -7.53
N ALA A 56 -13.95 -3.11 -7.70
CA ALA A 56 -13.44 -2.62 -8.98
C ALA A 56 -12.09 -3.26 -9.33
N ALA A 57 -11.19 -3.42 -8.36
CA ALA A 57 -9.91 -4.08 -8.56
C ALA A 57 -10.09 -5.54 -9.01
N ILE A 58 -10.94 -6.28 -8.33
CA ILE A 58 -11.27 -7.66 -8.70
C ILE A 58 -11.84 -7.71 -10.13
N LYS A 59 -12.81 -6.87 -10.44
CA LYS A 59 -13.42 -6.77 -11.78
C LYS A 59 -12.39 -6.45 -12.87
N ASN A 60 -11.43 -5.60 -12.57
CA ASN A 60 -10.39 -5.20 -13.51
C ASN A 60 -9.15 -6.11 -13.47
N ASN A 61 -9.17 -7.18 -12.70
CA ASN A 61 -8.07 -8.12 -12.54
C ASN A 61 -6.75 -7.45 -12.15
N VAL A 62 -6.80 -6.62 -11.13
CA VAL A 62 -5.63 -6.05 -10.44
C VAL A 62 -5.66 -6.44 -8.97
N TYR A 63 -4.49 -6.51 -8.36
CA TYR A 63 -4.38 -6.74 -6.92
C TYR A 63 -4.85 -5.51 -6.15
N VAL A 64 -5.37 -5.73 -4.96
CA VAL A 64 -5.79 -4.67 -4.05
C VAL A 64 -5.37 -4.97 -2.63
N ILE A 65 -4.74 -3.99 -1.98
CA ILE A 65 -4.38 -4.04 -0.58
C ILE A 65 -5.50 -3.39 0.22
N ILE A 66 -6.08 -4.14 1.14
CA ILE A 66 -6.98 -3.58 2.17
C ILE A 66 -6.09 -3.20 3.34
N ASP A 67 -5.89 -1.91 3.53
CA ASP A 67 -4.96 -1.34 4.50
C ASP A 67 -5.70 -0.81 5.72
N TRP A 68 -5.44 -1.44 6.87
CA TRP A 68 -5.79 -0.91 8.18
C TRP A 68 -4.83 0.23 8.50
N HIS A 69 -5.20 1.43 8.06
CA HIS A 69 -4.33 2.61 8.05
C HIS A 69 -4.32 3.28 9.41
N THR A 70 -3.53 2.71 10.30
CA THR A 70 -3.40 3.12 11.69
C THR A 70 -1.94 3.39 12.07
N TYR A 71 -1.78 4.14 13.16
CA TYR A 71 -0.52 4.33 13.88
C TYR A 71 -0.58 3.74 15.29
N TYR A 72 -1.68 3.11 15.66
CA TYR A 72 -1.94 2.58 17.00
C TYR A 72 -2.47 1.15 16.92
N PRO A 73 -2.09 0.27 17.87
CA PRO A 73 -2.65 -1.08 17.93
C PRO A 73 -4.12 -1.03 18.36
N GLN A 74 -5.03 -1.20 17.44
CA GLN A 74 -6.48 -1.30 17.64
C GLN A 74 -6.90 -2.75 17.40
N LYS A 75 -6.40 -3.67 18.21
CA LYS A 75 -6.45 -5.11 17.97
C LYS A 75 -7.87 -5.67 17.83
N GLU A 76 -8.77 -5.33 18.73
CA GLU A 76 -10.12 -5.90 18.70
C GLU A 76 -10.93 -5.39 17.50
N GLU A 77 -10.80 -4.11 17.19
CA GLU A 77 -11.46 -3.51 16.03
C GLU A 77 -10.87 -4.05 14.72
N ALA A 78 -9.55 -4.20 14.64
CA ALA A 78 -8.88 -4.79 13.49
C ALA A 78 -9.28 -6.26 13.28
N LYS A 79 -9.35 -7.05 14.35
CA LYS A 79 -9.83 -8.45 14.30
C LYS A 79 -11.24 -8.53 13.71
N ALA A 80 -12.15 -7.72 14.19
CA ALA A 80 -13.53 -7.69 13.69
C ALA A 80 -13.59 -7.28 12.22
N PHE A 81 -12.88 -6.23 11.84
CA PHE A 81 -12.81 -5.75 10.47
C PHE A 81 -12.23 -6.80 9.50
N PHE A 82 -11.08 -7.37 9.81
CA PHE A 82 -10.46 -8.38 8.95
C PHE A 82 -11.22 -9.69 8.90
N SER A 83 -11.91 -10.08 9.97
CA SER A 83 -12.84 -11.21 9.95
C SER A 83 -13.95 -10.98 8.91
N MET A 84 -14.54 -9.79 8.89
CA MET A 84 -15.58 -9.42 7.92
C MET A 84 -15.02 -9.38 6.49
N MET A 85 -13.86 -8.76 6.27
CA MET A 85 -13.24 -8.68 4.94
C MET A 85 -12.80 -10.04 4.42
N ALA A 86 -12.23 -10.89 5.27
CA ALA A 86 -11.83 -12.24 4.92
C ALA A 86 -13.02 -13.11 4.51
N GLN A 87 -14.14 -13.04 5.24
CA GLN A 87 -15.37 -13.73 4.88
C GLN A 87 -15.94 -13.25 3.55
N LYS A 88 -15.93 -11.94 3.33
CA LYS A 88 -16.51 -11.33 2.13
C LYS A 88 -15.68 -11.58 0.86
N TYR A 89 -14.36 -11.47 0.95
CA TYR A 89 -13.47 -11.47 -0.20
C TYR A 89 -12.49 -12.64 -0.24
N GLY A 90 -12.54 -13.56 0.69
CA GLY A 90 -11.54 -14.62 0.85
C GLY A 90 -11.34 -15.54 -0.33
N LYS A 91 -12.34 -15.68 -1.21
CA LYS A 91 -12.25 -16.46 -2.44
C LYS A 91 -11.50 -15.76 -3.59
N TYR A 92 -11.15 -14.50 -3.42
CA TYR A 92 -10.48 -13.72 -4.47
C TYR A 92 -8.99 -13.58 -4.18
N PRO A 93 -8.11 -14.20 -5.00
CA PRO A 93 -6.66 -14.12 -4.79
C PRO A 93 -6.10 -12.71 -5.02
N HIS A 94 -6.89 -11.80 -5.58
CA HIS A 94 -6.52 -10.40 -5.79
C HIS A 94 -6.33 -9.60 -4.49
N VAL A 95 -6.93 -10.06 -3.40
CA VAL A 95 -6.98 -9.30 -2.14
C VAL A 95 -5.77 -9.61 -1.27
N ILE A 96 -5.08 -8.55 -0.87
CA ILE A 96 -3.95 -8.55 0.06
C ILE A 96 -4.40 -7.81 1.32
N TYR A 97 -4.08 -8.36 2.49
CA TYR A 97 -4.49 -7.80 3.78
C TYR A 97 -3.30 -7.14 4.45
N GLU A 98 -3.32 -5.82 4.61
CA GLU A 98 -2.30 -5.07 5.35
C GLU A 98 -2.84 -4.72 6.73
N ILE A 99 -2.33 -5.40 7.75
CA ILE A 99 -2.96 -5.44 9.07
C ILE A 99 -2.54 -4.33 10.02
N TYR A 100 -1.52 -3.56 9.66
CA TYR A 100 -1.03 -2.42 10.44
C TYR A 100 -0.21 -1.52 9.52
N ASN A 101 -0.69 -0.31 9.22
CA ASN A 101 -0.02 0.62 8.31
C ASN A 101 1.42 0.93 8.75
N GLU A 102 1.57 1.60 9.90
CA GLU A 102 2.87 2.04 10.40
C GLU A 102 2.96 1.93 11.92
N PRO A 103 3.49 0.82 12.46
CA PRO A 103 3.91 0.78 13.85
C PRO A 103 4.96 1.87 14.10
N MET A 104 4.79 2.65 15.15
CA MET A 104 5.71 3.75 15.46
C MET A 104 6.76 3.31 16.48
N GLU A 105 6.46 3.48 17.74
CA GLU A 105 7.35 3.13 18.85
C GLU A 105 7.10 1.74 19.43
N ASP A 106 6.19 0.98 18.80
CA ASP A 106 5.94 -0.41 19.17
C ASP A 106 7.22 -1.23 19.06
N THR A 107 7.42 -2.13 20.01
CA THR A 107 8.48 -3.12 19.90
C THR A 107 8.11 -4.16 18.83
N TRP A 108 9.10 -4.80 18.23
CA TRP A 108 8.81 -5.90 17.28
C TRP A 108 8.05 -7.04 17.97
N GLU A 109 8.33 -7.32 19.23
CA GLU A 109 7.60 -8.31 20.03
C GLU A 109 6.11 -7.97 20.13
N SER A 110 5.75 -6.71 20.44
CA SER A 110 4.35 -6.28 20.51
C SER A 110 3.65 -6.30 19.15
N VAL A 111 4.34 -5.94 18.08
CA VAL A 111 3.82 -6.04 16.71
C VAL A 111 3.57 -7.50 16.33
N LYS A 112 4.47 -8.41 16.67
CA LYS A 112 4.30 -9.87 16.44
C LYS A 112 3.09 -10.43 17.19
N GLU A 113 2.86 -10.03 18.42
CA GLU A 113 1.69 -10.44 19.20
C GLU A 113 0.39 -9.98 18.52
N TYR A 114 0.30 -8.70 18.19
CA TYR A 114 -0.81 -8.14 17.41
C TYR A 114 -1.02 -8.90 16.09
N ALA A 115 0.04 -9.05 15.31
CA ALA A 115 0.00 -9.71 14.01
C ALA A 115 -0.47 -11.16 14.11
N THR A 116 0.01 -11.91 15.10
CA THR A 116 -0.38 -13.30 15.34
C THR A 116 -1.89 -13.43 15.52
N ASP A 117 -2.48 -12.55 16.32
CA ASP A 117 -3.93 -12.56 16.56
C ASP A 117 -4.74 -12.25 15.29
N ILE A 118 -4.32 -11.23 14.55
CA ILE A 118 -5.03 -10.82 13.32
C ILE A 118 -4.86 -11.87 12.21
N ILE A 119 -3.65 -12.37 11.99
CA ILE A 119 -3.38 -13.41 10.99
C ILE A 119 -4.17 -14.68 11.30
N THR A 120 -4.20 -15.10 12.55
CA THR A 120 -4.98 -16.27 12.98
C THR A 120 -6.45 -16.10 12.64
N GLN A 121 -7.00 -14.91 12.87
CA GLN A 121 -8.38 -14.61 12.54
C GLN A 121 -8.64 -14.64 11.03
N ILE A 122 -7.78 -14.03 10.22
CA ILE A 122 -7.88 -14.03 8.75
C ILE A 122 -7.80 -15.46 8.22
N ARG A 123 -6.85 -16.26 8.71
CA ARG A 123 -6.60 -17.64 8.24
C ARG A 123 -7.71 -18.63 8.53
N LYS A 124 -8.66 -18.29 9.38
CA LYS A 124 -9.91 -19.09 9.52
C LYS A 124 -10.74 -19.12 8.24
N TYR A 125 -10.64 -18.09 7.40
CA TYR A 125 -11.46 -17.91 6.20
C TYR A 125 -10.65 -17.89 4.92
N VAL A 126 -9.37 -17.54 4.99
CA VAL A 126 -8.49 -17.26 3.83
C VAL A 126 -7.15 -17.92 4.06
N PRO A 127 -6.94 -19.15 3.53
CA PRO A 127 -5.72 -19.90 3.83
C PRO A 127 -4.46 -19.35 3.16
N ASP A 128 -4.56 -18.73 1.95
CA ASP A 128 -3.41 -18.54 1.07
C ASP A 128 -3.13 -17.11 0.64
N ASN A 129 -4.04 -16.16 0.83
CA ASN A 129 -3.81 -14.78 0.40
C ASN A 129 -2.64 -14.15 1.17
N ILE A 130 -1.93 -13.26 0.49
CA ILE A 130 -0.82 -12.51 1.10
C ILE A 130 -1.34 -11.62 2.22
N ILE A 131 -0.66 -11.65 3.36
CA ILE A 131 -0.87 -10.75 4.48
C ILE A 131 0.40 -9.93 4.67
N LEU A 132 0.26 -8.61 4.73
CA LEU A 132 1.34 -7.67 4.99
C LEU A 132 1.37 -7.29 6.46
N VAL A 133 2.53 -7.43 7.06
CA VAL A 133 2.80 -7.13 8.48
C VAL A 133 3.70 -5.91 8.56
N GLY A 134 3.28 -4.89 9.30
CA GLY A 134 4.10 -3.70 9.55
C GLY A 134 5.35 -4.02 10.38
N SER A 135 6.41 -3.28 10.13
CA SER A 135 7.63 -3.35 10.94
C SER A 135 7.79 -2.08 11.81
N PRO A 136 8.52 -2.15 12.92
CA PRO A 136 8.65 -1.00 13.80
C PRO A 136 9.28 0.22 13.14
N HIS A 137 9.10 1.37 13.77
CA HIS A 137 9.70 2.64 13.38
C HIS A 137 9.27 3.04 11.96
N TRP A 138 7.94 3.14 11.73
CA TRP A 138 7.31 3.50 10.45
C TRP A 138 7.77 2.60 9.29
N ASP A 139 7.78 1.27 9.53
CA ASP A 139 8.16 0.25 8.54
C ASP A 139 9.63 0.38 8.04
N GLN A 140 10.54 0.79 8.93
CA GLN A 140 11.96 0.94 8.62
C GLN A 140 12.86 -0.14 9.23
N ASP A 141 12.44 -0.77 10.34
CA ASP A 141 13.30 -1.64 11.14
C ASP A 141 13.24 -3.10 10.73
N LEU A 142 13.43 -3.38 9.45
CA LEU A 142 13.43 -4.75 8.91
C LEU A 142 14.54 -5.65 9.50
N HIS A 143 15.61 -5.08 10.05
CA HIS A 143 16.64 -5.85 10.74
C HIS A 143 16.12 -6.56 12.00
N LEU A 144 15.13 -5.97 12.68
CA LEU A 144 14.46 -6.60 13.82
C LEU A 144 13.60 -7.79 13.36
N VAL A 145 12.92 -7.63 12.23
CA VAL A 145 12.14 -8.69 11.60
C VAL A 145 13.06 -9.85 11.16
N ALA A 146 14.18 -9.53 10.53
CA ALA A 146 15.15 -10.52 10.08
C ALA A 146 15.75 -11.34 11.22
N ALA A 147 15.95 -10.71 12.39
CA ALA A 147 16.46 -11.39 13.58
C ALA A 147 15.44 -12.36 14.21
N ASP A 148 14.14 -12.09 14.06
CA ASP A 148 13.08 -12.89 14.70
C ASP A 148 11.76 -12.81 13.91
N PRO A 149 11.69 -13.40 12.70
CA PRO A 149 10.49 -13.34 11.89
C PRO A 149 9.32 -14.14 12.50
N LEU A 150 8.10 -13.86 12.05
CA LEU A 150 6.92 -14.65 12.40
C LEU A 150 7.10 -16.10 11.95
N GLN A 151 6.70 -17.03 12.82
CA GLN A 151 6.79 -18.47 12.57
C GLN A 151 5.38 -19.10 12.49
N GLY A 152 5.26 -20.17 11.72
CA GLY A 152 4.03 -20.96 11.66
C GLY A 152 2.93 -20.42 10.75
N PHE A 153 3.22 -19.41 9.94
CA PHE A 153 2.30 -18.84 8.95
C PHE A 153 2.89 -18.88 7.55
N ASN A 154 2.04 -19.07 6.54
CA ASN A 154 2.42 -19.01 5.13
C ASN A 154 1.99 -17.67 4.50
N ASN A 155 2.67 -17.27 3.43
CA ASN A 155 2.32 -16.11 2.62
C ASN A 155 2.23 -14.81 3.42
N ILE A 156 3.19 -14.61 4.31
CA ILE A 156 3.39 -13.38 5.05
C ILE A 156 4.52 -12.58 4.41
N MET A 157 4.30 -11.30 4.19
CA MET A 157 5.33 -10.35 3.77
C MET A 157 5.41 -9.21 4.78
N TYR A 158 6.56 -8.58 4.85
CA TYR A 158 6.82 -7.48 5.78
C TYR A 158 6.95 -6.17 5.03
N THR A 159 6.37 -5.12 5.56
CA THR A 159 6.32 -3.84 4.86
C THR A 159 7.54 -2.98 5.13
N LEU A 160 7.99 -2.33 4.08
CA LEU A 160 8.97 -1.26 4.08
C LEU A 160 8.31 -0.01 3.52
N HIS A 161 8.43 1.11 4.21
CA HIS A 161 8.03 2.42 3.72
C HIS A 161 9.24 3.33 3.58
N PHE A 162 9.31 4.09 2.49
CA PHE A 162 10.34 5.10 2.31
C PHE A 162 9.81 6.37 1.65
N TYR A 163 10.48 7.46 1.95
CA TYR A 163 10.33 8.76 1.29
C TYR A 163 11.71 9.23 0.86
N ALA A 164 11.96 9.27 -0.43
CA ALA A 164 13.32 9.28 -0.99
C ALA A 164 14.17 10.51 -0.61
N ALA A 165 13.55 11.66 -0.35
CA ALA A 165 14.29 12.82 0.10
C ALA A 165 14.80 12.68 1.55
N THR A 166 14.18 11.81 2.36
CA THR A 166 14.59 11.50 3.74
C THR A 166 15.37 10.19 3.85
N HIS A 167 14.84 9.13 3.24
CA HIS A 167 15.34 7.76 3.37
C HIS A 167 16.21 7.41 2.16
N LYS A 168 17.48 7.15 2.43
CA LYS A 168 18.49 6.99 1.38
C LYS A 168 19.19 5.64 1.49
N ARG A 169 20.45 5.60 1.10
CA ARG A 169 21.26 4.37 1.02
C ARG A 169 21.25 3.54 2.31
N GLU A 170 21.32 4.19 3.46
CA GLU A 170 21.35 3.49 4.75
C GLU A 170 20.12 2.58 4.94
N LEU A 171 18.91 3.10 4.65
CA LEU A 171 17.69 2.29 4.74
C LEU A 171 17.65 1.21 3.66
N ARG A 172 18.10 1.51 2.42
CA ARG A 172 18.21 0.49 1.37
C ARG A 172 19.15 -0.64 1.74
N ASP A 173 20.31 -0.33 2.31
CA ASP A 173 21.28 -1.34 2.73
C ASP A 173 20.72 -2.22 3.86
N ARG A 174 20.00 -1.63 4.81
CA ARG A 174 19.27 -2.36 5.87
C ARG A 174 18.23 -3.31 5.28
N ALA A 175 17.43 -2.84 4.34
CA ALA A 175 16.42 -3.65 3.67
C ALA A 175 17.05 -4.76 2.80
N THR A 176 18.15 -4.46 2.11
CA THR A 176 18.90 -5.46 1.35
C THR A 176 19.41 -6.58 2.25
N ALA A 177 19.98 -6.25 3.41
CA ALA A 177 20.45 -7.25 4.36
C ALA A 177 19.32 -8.16 4.87
N ALA A 178 18.13 -7.63 5.11
CA ALA A 178 16.95 -8.42 5.47
C ALA A 178 16.50 -9.31 4.31
N TRP A 179 16.45 -8.77 3.10
CA TRP A 179 16.07 -9.52 1.90
C TRP A 179 17.05 -10.68 1.62
N GLU A 180 18.35 -10.46 1.78
CA GLU A 180 19.37 -11.51 1.64
C GLU A 180 19.24 -12.64 2.66
N GLN A 181 18.66 -12.35 3.82
CA GLN A 181 18.31 -13.35 4.83
C GLN A 181 17.00 -14.09 4.55
N GLY A 182 16.36 -13.83 3.42
CA GLY A 182 15.14 -14.49 2.99
C GLY A 182 13.85 -13.84 3.49
N ILE A 183 13.90 -12.62 4.02
CA ILE A 183 12.72 -11.88 4.46
C ILE A 183 11.94 -11.38 3.23
N PRO A 184 10.69 -11.79 3.03
CA PRO A 184 9.86 -11.29 1.95
C PRO A 184 9.39 -9.86 2.26
N ILE A 185 9.71 -8.92 1.38
CA ILE A 185 9.46 -7.49 1.54
C ILE A 185 8.42 -7.02 0.54
N PHE A 186 7.50 -6.17 0.99
CA PHE A 186 6.57 -5.42 0.16
C PHE A 186 6.66 -3.94 0.52
N VAL A 187 6.88 -3.06 -0.46
CA VAL A 187 6.83 -1.61 -0.23
C VAL A 187 5.41 -1.13 -0.44
N SER A 188 4.63 -1.14 0.62
CA SER A 188 3.20 -0.79 0.55
C SER A 188 2.93 0.72 0.56
N GLU A 189 3.95 1.53 0.85
CA GLU A 189 3.90 2.99 0.75
C GLU A 189 5.28 3.55 0.47
N CYS A 190 5.38 4.43 -0.54
CA CYS A 190 6.61 5.15 -0.83
C CYS A 190 6.34 6.42 -1.63
N ALA A 191 7.29 7.34 -1.60
CA ALA A 191 7.24 8.56 -2.40
C ALA A 191 8.63 9.19 -2.57
N GLY A 192 8.71 10.27 -3.34
CA GLY A 192 9.97 10.90 -3.72
C GLY A 192 10.35 12.15 -2.93
N MET A 193 9.50 12.64 -2.01
CA MET A 193 9.75 13.82 -1.19
C MET A 193 10.19 13.45 0.22
N GLU A 194 10.14 14.40 1.15
CA GLU A 194 10.44 14.17 2.56
C GLU A 194 9.36 13.32 3.26
N CYS A 195 9.72 12.67 4.35
CA CYS A 195 8.83 11.79 5.11
C CYS A 195 7.60 12.48 5.73
N THR A 196 7.58 13.79 5.73
CA THR A 196 6.38 14.59 6.05
C THR A 196 5.28 14.51 4.98
N GLY A 197 5.61 13.99 3.79
CA GLY A 197 4.75 14.01 2.61
C GLY A 197 4.86 15.31 1.81
N ASP A 198 5.72 16.24 2.24
CA ASP A 198 5.91 17.54 1.62
C ASP A 198 7.39 17.79 1.30
N GLY A 199 7.72 18.99 0.82
CA GLY A 199 9.07 19.34 0.41
C GLY A 199 9.39 18.96 -1.04
N PRO A 200 10.60 19.30 -1.51
CA PRO A 200 11.01 19.05 -2.90
C PRO A 200 11.19 17.55 -3.17
N LEU A 201 10.92 17.15 -4.41
CA LEU A 201 11.20 15.81 -4.89
C LEU A 201 12.71 15.60 -5.05
N ASP A 202 13.21 14.47 -4.55
CA ASP A 202 14.53 13.94 -4.89
C ASP A 202 14.37 12.83 -5.93
N ILE A 203 14.28 13.25 -7.20
CA ILE A 203 14.05 12.32 -8.33
C ILE A 203 15.19 11.33 -8.49
N GLU A 204 16.43 11.74 -8.25
CA GLU A 204 17.60 10.87 -8.37
C GLU A 204 17.54 9.74 -7.33
N GLU A 205 17.29 10.07 -6.08
CA GLU A 205 17.19 9.09 -5.01
C GLU A 205 15.94 8.21 -5.16
N TRP A 206 14.81 8.78 -5.59
CA TRP A 206 13.60 8.02 -5.89
C TRP A 206 13.83 7.01 -7.03
N THR A 207 14.57 7.40 -8.07
CA THR A 207 14.96 6.50 -9.15
C THR A 207 15.82 5.34 -8.63
N ARG A 208 16.80 5.60 -7.76
CA ARG A 208 17.61 4.55 -7.12
C ARG A 208 16.76 3.56 -6.34
N TRP A 209 15.76 4.04 -5.62
CA TRP A 209 14.81 3.18 -4.89
C TRP A 209 13.99 2.31 -5.83
N VAL A 210 13.45 2.88 -6.90
CA VAL A 210 12.64 2.12 -7.88
C VAL A 210 13.49 1.06 -8.58
N GLU A 211 14.69 1.41 -9.01
CA GLU A 211 15.63 0.45 -9.61
C GLU A 211 16.00 -0.67 -8.64
N TRP A 212 16.20 -0.34 -7.37
CA TRP A 212 16.47 -1.32 -6.32
C TRP A 212 15.28 -2.28 -6.12
N MET A 213 14.07 -1.77 -6.03
CA MET A 213 12.87 -2.60 -5.88
C MET A 213 12.68 -3.54 -7.08
N GLU A 214 12.85 -3.04 -8.28
CA GLU A 214 12.72 -3.85 -9.50
C GLU A 214 13.83 -4.92 -9.60
N ALA A 215 15.07 -4.58 -9.26
CA ALA A 215 16.18 -5.53 -9.26
C ALA A 215 15.98 -6.67 -8.26
N HIS A 216 15.38 -6.40 -7.12
CA HIS A 216 15.08 -7.38 -6.07
C HIS A 216 13.69 -8.02 -6.22
N LYS A 217 12.92 -7.66 -7.26
CA LYS A 217 11.55 -8.12 -7.50
C LYS A 217 10.61 -7.85 -6.32
N ILE A 218 10.77 -6.69 -5.71
CA ILE A 218 9.93 -6.21 -4.61
C ILE A 218 8.78 -5.40 -5.19
N SER A 219 7.56 -5.77 -4.87
CA SER A 219 6.36 -5.03 -5.24
C SER A 219 6.28 -3.71 -4.48
N TRP A 220 5.73 -2.67 -5.12
CA TRP A 220 5.68 -1.33 -4.54
C TRP A 220 4.44 -0.54 -4.94
N VAL A 221 4.03 0.38 -4.05
CA VAL A 221 2.89 1.28 -4.21
C VAL A 221 3.30 2.69 -3.80
N ASN A 222 3.05 3.67 -4.67
CA ASN A 222 3.33 5.08 -4.39
C ASN A 222 2.19 5.75 -3.60
N TRP A 223 2.52 6.63 -2.70
CA TRP A 223 1.63 7.52 -1.97
C TRP A 223 1.57 8.89 -2.65
N SER A 224 0.41 9.51 -3.03
CA SER A 224 -0.92 8.94 -3.06
C SER A 224 -1.83 9.67 -4.07
N ILE A 225 -2.86 8.98 -4.53
CA ILE A 225 -3.95 9.61 -5.29
C ILE A 225 -4.81 10.44 -4.32
N SER A 226 -4.59 11.74 -4.34
CA SER A 226 -5.26 12.76 -3.53
C SER A 226 -5.01 14.14 -4.13
N ASP A 227 -5.72 15.14 -3.65
CA ASP A 227 -5.64 16.53 -4.10
C ASP A 227 -5.31 17.52 -2.96
N LYS A 228 -4.74 17.03 -1.88
CA LYS A 228 -4.25 17.85 -0.77
C LYS A 228 -3.13 18.79 -1.25
N ASN A 229 -3.04 19.95 -0.65
CA ASN A 229 -1.95 20.89 -0.94
C ASN A 229 -0.63 20.46 -0.26
N GLU A 230 -0.07 19.38 -0.75
CA GLU A 230 1.24 18.85 -0.37
C GLU A 230 1.90 18.12 -1.54
N THR A 231 3.21 17.89 -1.49
CA THR A 231 3.98 17.35 -2.61
C THR A 231 3.57 15.92 -2.95
N CYS A 232 3.26 15.07 -1.96
CA CYS A 232 2.91 13.66 -2.20
C CYS A 232 1.54 13.48 -2.85
N SER A 233 0.66 14.47 -2.80
CA SER A 233 -0.61 14.43 -3.52
C SER A 233 -0.39 14.52 -5.01
N MET A 234 -0.95 13.55 -5.74
CA MET A 234 -0.64 13.39 -7.17
C MET A 234 -1.54 14.20 -8.10
N LEU A 235 -2.68 14.70 -7.62
CA LEU A 235 -3.68 15.36 -8.43
C LEU A 235 -3.87 16.84 -8.03
N LEU A 236 -4.25 17.65 -8.99
CA LEU A 236 -4.77 18.98 -8.71
C LEU A 236 -6.25 18.90 -8.27
N PRO A 237 -6.73 19.85 -7.44
CA PRO A 237 -8.12 19.85 -6.97
C PRO A 237 -9.18 19.83 -8.08
N ARG A 238 -8.86 20.36 -9.27
CA ARG A 238 -9.76 20.36 -10.44
C ARG A 238 -9.78 19.05 -11.21
N ALA A 239 -8.95 18.07 -10.86
CA ALA A 239 -8.96 16.77 -11.50
C ALA A 239 -10.28 16.03 -11.23
N ASP A 240 -10.85 15.39 -12.25
CA ASP A 240 -12.09 14.64 -12.09
C ASP A 240 -11.88 13.43 -11.17
N LYS A 241 -12.86 13.17 -10.31
CA LYS A 241 -12.83 12.03 -9.37
C LYS A 241 -12.82 10.66 -10.05
N ASN A 242 -13.19 10.60 -11.33
CA ASN A 242 -13.39 9.36 -12.06
C ASN A 242 -12.21 8.98 -12.98
N GLY A 243 -11.14 9.74 -13.00
CA GLY A 243 -10.04 9.53 -13.95
C GLY A 243 -10.05 10.52 -15.12
N GLY A 244 -9.43 10.17 -16.24
CA GLY A 244 -9.31 11.06 -17.39
C GLY A 244 -8.28 12.17 -17.19
N TRP A 245 -7.31 11.94 -16.33
CA TRP A 245 -6.30 12.96 -15.97
C TRP A 245 -5.21 13.03 -17.02
N ASP A 246 -5.17 14.14 -17.75
CA ASP A 246 -4.01 14.51 -18.54
C ASP A 246 -2.90 15.12 -17.66
N GLU A 247 -1.73 15.35 -18.24
CA GLU A 247 -0.58 15.87 -17.49
C GLU A 247 -0.82 17.23 -16.82
N SER A 248 -1.73 18.04 -17.34
CA SER A 248 -2.07 19.36 -16.76
C SER A 248 -2.85 19.24 -15.45
N LEU A 249 -3.44 18.07 -15.18
CA LEU A 249 -4.22 17.76 -13.97
C LEU A 249 -3.40 16.97 -12.93
N ILE A 250 -2.21 16.50 -13.30
CA ILE A 250 -1.33 15.68 -12.47
C ILE A 250 -0.17 16.53 -11.95
N LYS A 251 0.03 16.50 -10.64
CA LYS A 251 1.15 17.20 -10.00
C LYS A 251 2.49 16.50 -10.27
N PRO A 252 3.66 17.15 -10.04
CA PRO A 252 4.97 16.56 -10.33
C PRO A 252 5.18 15.16 -9.75
N ALA A 253 4.80 14.91 -8.50
CA ALA A 253 4.89 13.59 -7.88
C ALA A 253 4.03 12.55 -8.62
N GLY A 254 2.86 12.94 -9.05
CA GLY A 254 1.95 12.08 -9.84
C GLY A 254 2.51 11.75 -11.22
N ARG A 255 3.07 12.74 -11.93
CA ARG A 255 3.70 12.52 -13.24
C ARG A 255 4.89 11.55 -13.13
N GLN A 256 5.71 11.72 -12.11
CA GLN A 256 6.85 10.82 -11.87
C GLN A 256 6.40 9.41 -11.48
N SER A 257 5.39 9.28 -10.60
CA SER A 257 4.80 7.99 -10.24
C SER A 257 4.24 7.27 -11.45
N ARG A 258 3.44 7.95 -12.27
CA ARG A 258 2.88 7.40 -13.51
C ARG A 258 3.97 6.94 -14.47
N LYS A 259 5.05 7.73 -14.62
CA LYS A 259 6.20 7.37 -15.47
C LYS A 259 6.85 6.08 -15.00
N PHE A 260 7.17 5.95 -13.72
CA PHE A 260 7.77 4.73 -13.15
C PHE A 260 6.87 3.51 -13.32
N ILE A 261 5.59 3.63 -12.96
CA ILE A 261 4.64 2.53 -13.05
C ILE A 261 4.53 2.03 -14.50
N ARG A 262 4.37 2.93 -15.45
CA ARG A 262 4.28 2.56 -16.87
C ARG A 262 5.56 1.94 -17.39
N GLN A 263 6.72 2.48 -17.02
CA GLN A 263 8.02 1.98 -17.46
C GLN A 263 8.19 0.48 -17.18
N TYR A 264 7.78 0.03 -16.01
CA TYR A 264 7.97 -1.36 -15.59
C TYR A 264 6.77 -2.26 -15.87
N ASN A 265 5.57 -1.71 -16.00
CA ASN A 265 4.36 -2.49 -16.13
C ASN A 265 3.83 -2.60 -17.58
N GLU A 266 4.23 -1.75 -18.52
CA GLU A 266 3.71 -1.81 -19.89
C GLU A 266 3.96 -3.16 -20.57
N ALA A 267 5.11 -3.78 -20.35
CA ALA A 267 5.44 -5.09 -20.90
C ALA A 267 4.46 -6.19 -20.42
N VAL A 268 4.04 -6.14 -19.15
CA VAL A 268 3.06 -7.08 -18.58
C VAL A 268 1.71 -6.98 -19.28
N TYR A 269 1.30 -5.77 -19.65
CA TYR A 269 0.03 -5.53 -20.36
C TYR A 269 0.10 -5.91 -21.85
N ARG A 270 1.27 -5.80 -22.52
CA ARG A 270 1.46 -6.21 -23.92
C ARG A 270 1.37 -7.72 -24.07
N THR A 271 2.05 -8.49 -23.23
CA THR A 271 2.03 -9.97 -23.28
C THR A 271 0.64 -10.58 -23.09
N LYS A 272 -0.27 -9.87 -22.41
CA LYS A 272 -1.68 -10.29 -22.27
C LYS A 272 -2.53 -10.02 -23.52
N LYS A 273 -2.14 -9.07 -24.37
CA LYS A 273 -2.83 -8.77 -25.63
C LYS A 273 -2.43 -9.71 -26.77
N GLU A 274 -1.20 -10.19 -26.76
CA GLU A 274 -0.68 -11.12 -27.78
C GLU A 274 -1.14 -12.56 -27.58
N LYS A 275 -1.69 -12.89 -26.40
CA LYS A 275 -2.22 -14.22 -26.05
C LYS A 275 -3.74 -14.35 -26.22
N LYS A 276 -4.42 -13.35 -26.78
CA LYS A 276 -5.82 -13.36 -27.17
C LYS A 276 -5.96 -13.32 -28.70
#